data_01f90551a0e07376ab68975f9fc17155
#
_entry.id   01f90551a0e07376ab68975f9fc17155
#
_cell.length_a   1.000
_cell.length_b   1.000
_cell.length_c   1.000
_cell.angle_alpha   90.00
_cell.angle_beta   90.00
_cell.angle_gamma   90.00
#
_symmetry.space_group_name_H-M   'P 1'
#
loop_
_entity.id
_entity.type
_entity.pdbx_description
1 polymer ?
#
loop_
_entity_poly.entity_id
_entity_poly.type
_entity_poly.pdbx_seq_one_letter_code
_entity_poly.pdbx_strand_id
1 'polypeptide(L)'
;MPIHALFVGGTIDNSELDLDGAEPPTRYPPDSGSGQSRYHLHAVGRRDDEIVYAVYGGPDIAHEDVQRVSEEREYARRFEATETIVG
;
A
#
# COMPACT_ATOMS: atom_id res chain seq x y z
N MET A 1 5.43 -2.45 -15.24
CA MET A 1 6.35 -2.44 -14.10
C MET A 1 5.60 -2.87 -12.86
N PRO A 2 6.19 -3.70 -12.01
CA PRO A 2 5.51 -4.10 -10.78
C PRO A 2 5.38 -2.92 -9.81
N ILE A 3 4.32 -2.96 -9.02
CA ILE A 3 4.08 -1.98 -7.98
C ILE A 3 4.51 -2.61 -6.67
N HIS A 4 5.35 -1.93 -5.91
CA HIS A 4 5.79 -2.45 -4.63
C HIS A 4 4.72 -2.18 -3.57
N ALA A 5 4.09 -3.25 -3.09
CA ALA A 5 3.03 -3.15 -2.09
C ALA A 5 3.63 -3.31 -0.69
N LEU A 6 3.21 -2.43 0.20
CA LEU A 6 3.68 -2.38 1.58
C LEU A 6 2.49 -2.55 2.49
N PHE A 7 2.61 -3.44 3.48
CA PHE A 7 1.49 -3.78 4.36
C PHE A 7 1.77 -3.34 5.79
N VAL A 8 0.81 -2.63 6.36
CA VAL A 8 0.89 -2.10 7.72
C VAL A 8 -0.20 -2.72 8.57
N GLY A 9 0.18 -3.26 9.69
CA GLY A 9 -0.76 -3.89 10.61
C GLY A 9 -1.24 -5.26 10.13
N GLY A 10 -2.09 -5.88 10.92
CA GLY A 10 -2.67 -7.18 10.58
C GLY A 10 -1.67 -8.32 10.64
N THR A 11 -2.04 -9.43 10.00
CA THR A 11 -1.27 -10.67 10.07
C THR A 11 0.04 -10.64 9.30
N ILE A 12 0.14 -9.77 8.30
CA ILE A 12 1.37 -9.63 7.50
C ILE A 12 1.97 -8.24 7.66
N ASP A 13 1.89 -7.71 8.87
CA ASP A 13 2.47 -6.41 9.19
C ASP A 13 3.94 -6.36 8.75
N ASN A 14 4.32 -5.22 8.17
CA ASN A 14 5.69 -4.97 7.72
C ASN A 14 6.14 -5.85 6.54
N SER A 15 5.22 -6.49 5.86
CA SER A 15 5.52 -7.28 4.67
C SER A 15 5.55 -6.41 3.42
N GLU A 16 6.29 -6.86 2.43
CA GLU A 16 6.40 -6.20 1.13
C GLU A 16 6.21 -7.22 0.03
N LEU A 17 5.52 -6.84 -1.01
CA LEU A 17 5.13 -7.73 -2.09
C LEU A 17 5.05 -6.94 -3.39
N ASP A 18 5.52 -7.52 -4.48
CA ASP A 18 5.39 -6.88 -5.80
C ASP A 18 4.08 -7.29 -6.45
N LEU A 19 3.32 -6.29 -6.91
CA LEU A 19 2.06 -6.51 -7.60
C LEU A 19 2.23 -6.22 -9.09
N ASP A 20 1.67 -7.08 -9.91
CA ASP A 20 1.68 -6.89 -11.35
C ASP A 20 0.59 -5.90 -11.77
N GLY A 21 0.85 -5.16 -12.84
CA GLY A 21 -0.13 -4.27 -13.42
C GLY A 21 0.22 -2.79 -13.20
N ALA A 22 -0.60 -1.93 -13.76
CA ALA A 22 -0.40 -0.48 -13.70
C ALA A 22 -1.13 0.17 -12.53
N GLU A 23 -2.12 -0.51 -11.94
CA GLU A 23 -2.90 0.02 -10.84
C GLU A 23 -3.00 -1.00 -9.72
N PRO A 24 -2.78 -0.57 -8.47
CA PRO A 24 -2.95 -1.47 -7.34
C PRO A 24 -4.43 -1.70 -7.05
N PRO A 25 -4.82 -2.91 -6.65
CA PRO A 25 -6.20 -3.14 -6.25
C PRO A 25 -6.53 -2.34 -4.99
N THR A 26 -7.79 -1.95 -4.83
CA THR A 26 -8.23 -1.19 -3.65
C THR A 26 -8.28 -2.06 -2.40
N ARG A 27 -8.33 -3.38 -2.57
CA ARG A 27 -8.31 -4.35 -1.48
C ARG A 27 -7.37 -5.48 -1.84
N TYR A 28 -6.71 -6.02 -0.86
CA TYR A 28 -5.80 -7.13 -1.09
C TYR A 28 -6.04 -8.24 -0.06
N PRO A 29 -6.17 -9.49 -0.48
CA PRO A 29 -6.17 -9.94 -1.88
C PRO A 29 -7.47 -9.55 -2.60
N PRO A 30 -7.42 -9.23 -3.90
CA PRO A 30 -8.60 -8.74 -4.63
C PRO A 30 -9.71 -9.77 -4.79
N ASP A 31 -9.37 -11.04 -4.85
CA ASP A 31 -10.31 -12.13 -5.09
C ASP A 31 -10.56 -13.00 -3.86
N SER A 32 -10.50 -12.41 -2.68
CA SER A 32 -10.74 -13.16 -1.46
C SER A 32 -12.21 -13.52 -1.33
N GLY A 33 -12.55 -14.79 -1.50
CA GLY A 33 -13.92 -15.26 -1.37
C GLY A 33 -14.45 -15.27 0.06
N SER A 34 -13.55 -15.40 1.02
CA SER A 34 -13.94 -15.47 2.43
C SER A 34 -14.22 -14.12 3.05
N GLY A 35 -13.67 -13.06 2.49
CA GLY A 35 -13.85 -11.72 3.03
C GLY A 35 -13.06 -11.45 4.30
N GLN A 36 -12.21 -12.37 4.72
CA GLN A 36 -11.45 -12.20 5.93
C GLN A 36 -10.10 -11.54 5.68
N SER A 37 -9.65 -10.76 6.66
CA SER A 37 -8.29 -10.17 6.69
C SER A 37 -7.91 -9.43 5.42
N ARG A 38 -8.84 -8.69 4.89
CA ARG A 38 -8.57 -7.90 3.69
C ARG A 38 -7.85 -6.62 4.05
N TYR A 39 -6.80 -6.36 3.32
CA TYR A 39 -6.09 -5.10 3.43
C TYR A 39 -6.73 -4.08 2.50
N HIS A 40 -6.79 -2.84 2.96
CA HIS A 40 -7.33 -1.73 2.18
C HIS A 40 -6.20 -0.83 1.72
N LEU A 41 -6.32 -0.33 0.50
CA LEU A 41 -5.36 0.62 -0.05
C LEU A 41 -5.54 1.97 0.64
N HIS A 42 -4.47 2.50 1.22
CA HIS A 42 -4.49 3.79 1.90
C HIS A 42 -3.76 4.88 1.15
N ALA A 43 -2.69 4.53 0.46
CA ALA A 43 -1.90 5.52 -0.26
C ALA A 43 -1.15 4.89 -1.41
N VAL A 44 -0.86 5.68 -2.43
CA VAL A 44 0.01 5.27 -3.53
C VAL A 44 1.06 6.35 -3.78
N GLY A 45 2.24 5.92 -4.18
CA GLY A 45 3.30 6.84 -4.58
C GLY A 45 3.50 6.78 -6.08
N ARG A 46 3.64 7.94 -6.71
CA ARG A 46 3.85 8.06 -8.16
C ARG A 46 5.18 8.70 -8.46
N ARG A 47 5.77 8.26 -9.55
CA ARG A 47 6.96 8.89 -10.11
C ARG A 47 6.82 8.88 -11.63
N ASP A 48 6.89 10.06 -12.26
CA ASP A 48 6.80 10.19 -13.72
C ASP A 48 5.57 9.48 -14.31
N ASP A 49 4.41 9.74 -13.73
CA ASP A 49 3.12 9.16 -14.14
C ASP A 49 2.97 7.65 -13.92
N GLU A 50 3.90 7.04 -13.22
CA GLU A 50 3.81 5.63 -12.87
C GLU A 50 3.67 5.45 -11.37
N ILE A 51 2.82 4.52 -10.97
CA ILE A 51 2.69 4.16 -9.56
C ILE A 51 3.87 3.24 -9.22
N VAL A 52 4.68 3.65 -8.26
CA VAL A 52 5.88 2.90 -7.87
C VAL A 52 5.69 2.11 -6.58
N TYR A 53 4.79 2.59 -5.70
CA TYR A 53 4.47 1.83 -4.50
C TYR A 53 3.00 2.04 -4.10
N ALA A 54 2.49 1.13 -3.30
CA ALA A 54 1.16 1.23 -2.71
C ALA A 54 1.25 0.83 -1.25
N VAL A 55 0.51 1.52 -0.39
CA VAL A 55 0.50 1.23 1.04
C VAL A 55 -0.87 0.71 1.44
N TYR A 56 -0.90 -0.48 1.99
CA TYR A 56 -2.11 -1.14 2.45
C TYR A 56 -2.12 -1.20 3.97
N GLY A 57 -3.30 -1.04 4.53
CA GLY A 57 -3.49 -1.18 5.98
C GLY A 57 -4.44 -2.31 6.29
N GLY A 58 -4.21 -2.99 7.40
CA GLY A 58 -5.09 -4.05 7.88
C GLY A 58 -6.49 -3.53 8.21
N PRO A 59 -7.46 -4.43 8.35
CA PRO A 59 -8.85 -4.02 8.57
C PRO A 59 -9.08 -3.32 9.90
N ASP A 60 -8.22 -3.55 10.86
CA ASP A 60 -8.36 -2.98 12.21
C ASP A 60 -7.46 -1.78 12.47
N ILE A 61 -6.74 -1.31 11.47
CA ILE A 61 -5.83 -0.18 11.65
C ILE A 61 -6.44 1.08 11.05
N ALA A 62 -6.33 2.19 11.78
CA ALA A 62 -6.85 3.47 11.31
C ALA A 62 -6.00 4.04 10.19
N HIS A 63 -6.64 4.77 9.27
CA HIS A 63 -5.94 5.41 8.15
C HIS A 63 -4.79 6.30 8.61
N GLU A 64 -5.00 7.09 9.66
CA GLU A 64 -3.94 7.98 10.19
C GLU A 64 -2.74 7.20 10.71
N ASP A 65 -2.96 6.01 11.25
CA ASP A 65 -1.86 5.17 11.72
C ASP A 65 -1.07 4.60 10.56
N VAL A 66 -1.77 4.18 9.50
CA VAL A 66 -1.11 3.71 8.27
C VAL A 66 -0.27 4.82 7.66
N GLN A 67 -0.83 6.01 7.59
CA GLN A 67 -0.15 7.16 7.02
C GLN A 67 1.08 7.54 7.84
N ARG A 68 0.95 7.53 9.17
CA ARG A 68 2.07 7.82 10.06
C ARG A 68 3.22 6.82 9.88
N VAL A 69 2.90 5.53 9.81
CA VAL A 69 3.91 4.49 9.60
C VAL A 69 4.60 4.68 8.25
N SER A 70 3.81 5.00 7.22
CA SER A 70 4.34 5.25 5.88
C SER A 70 5.35 6.41 5.90
N GLU A 71 5.02 7.48 6.62
CA GLU A 71 5.90 8.63 6.76
C GLU A 71 7.14 8.32 7.59
N GLU A 72 6.98 7.60 8.69
CA GLU A 72 8.10 7.21 9.54
C GLU A 72 9.10 6.33 8.81
N ARG A 73 8.62 5.46 7.93
CA ARG A 73 9.46 4.58 7.14
C ARG A 73 9.94 5.21 5.85
N GLU A 74 9.52 6.44 5.58
CA GLU A 74 9.93 7.22 4.41
C GLU A 74 9.73 6.49 3.10
N TYR A 75 8.57 5.88 2.91
CA TYR A 75 8.28 5.14 1.69
C TYR A 75 8.40 6.00 0.43
N ALA A 76 7.90 7.24 0.48
CA ALA A 76 7.99 8.13 -0.67
C ALA A 76 9.44 8.37 -1.08
N ARG A 77 10.30 8.58 -0.09
CA ARG A 77 11.73 8.81 -0.33
C ARG A 77 12.42 7.53 -0.80
N ARG A 78 12.07 6.42 -0.18
CA ARG A 78 12.66 5.11 -0.48
C ARG A 78 12.44 4.72 -1.94
N PHE A 79 11.26 5.01 -2.48
CA PHE A 79 10.91 4.69 -3.87
C PHE A 79 11.00 5.87 -4.82
N GLU A 80 11.54 6.99 -4.34
CA GLU A 80 11.73 8.21 -5.13
C GLU A 80 10.43 8.72 -5.74
N ALA A 81 9.33 8.59 -5.00
CA ALA A 81 8.04 9.09 -5.45
C ALA A 81 8.02 10.62 -5.46
N THR A 82 7.55 11.20 -6.53
CA THR A 82 7.42 12.66 -6.65
C THR A 82 6.07 13.15 -6.13
N GLU A 83 5.11 12.23 -6.00
CA GLU A 83 3.77 12.56 -5.55
C GLU A 83 3.21 11.39 -4.74
N THR A 84 2.52 11.69 -3.66
CA THR A 84 1.82 10.70 -2.86
C THR A 84 0.33 11.03 -2.88
N ILE A 85 -0.48 10.04 -3.27
CA ILE A 85 -1.92 10.19 -3.32
C ILE A 85 -2.51 9.37 -2.18
N VAL A 86 -3.24 10.04 -1.30
CA VAL A 86 -3.89 9.42 -0.14
C VAL A 86 -5.36 9.19 -0.50
N GLY A 87 -5.78 7.93 -0.40
CA GLY A 87 -7.14 7.58 -0.78
C GLY A 87 -8.04 7.19 0.34
#